data_e95a6b63f5df4afc3846c774ab272f26
#
_entry.id   e95a6b63f5df4afc3846c774ab272f26
#
_cell.length_a   1.000
_cell.length_b   1.000
_cell.length_c   1.000
_cell.angle_alpha   90.00
_cell.angle_beta   90.00
_cell.angle_gamma   90.00
#
_symmetry.space_group_name_H-M   'P 1'
#
loop_
_entity.id
_entity.type
_entity.pdbx_description
1 polymer ?
#
loop_
_entity_poly.entity_id
_entity_poly.type
_entity_poly.pdbx_seq_one_letter_code
_entity_poly.pdbx_strand_id
1 'polypeptide(L)'
;MKQNAKSYTIEELMATVVSREMRGSRNGFIGTGTGGRTYTLAVGIPLAGMSLARLTHNPDLAVLFSYKVNPVIEEMPSPDSLTSPHELMNWRCEANMAYDTIFLMAMRSEIDVGFGSAAQIDKFGNANIVAIGNYQKPKVRLIGPIFQTEHFALFNREI
;
A
#
# COMPACT_ATOMS: atom_id res chain seq x y z
N MET A 1 22.40 27.54 20.72
CA MET A 1 22.74 26.25 20.09
C MET A 1 21.82 26.05 18.89
N LYS A 2 22.34 26.09 17.66
CA LYS A 2 21.54 25.73 16.47
C LYS A 2 21.35 24.20 16.51
N GLN A 3 20.12 23.72 16.77
CA GLN A 3 19.78 22.34 16.51
C GLN A 3 20.04 22.09 15.03
N ASN A 4 21.00 21.20 14.73
CA ASN A 4 21.14 20.65 13.39
C ASN A 4 19.81 19.96 13.07
N ALA A 5 19.02 20.54 12.19
CA ALA A 5 17.88 19.86 11.62
C ALA A 5 18.40 18.56 11.00
N LYS A 6 18.03 17.40 11.56
CA LYS A 6 18.33 16.12 10.93
C LYS A 6 17.75 16.15 9.53
N SER A 7 18.60 15.95 8.54
CA SER A 7 18.11 15.75 7.16
C SER A 7 17.23 14.51 7.13
N TYR A 8 16.01 14.63 6.60
CA TYR A 8 15.12 13.50 6.36
C TYR A 8 15.28 13.00 4.91
N THR A 9 14.95 11.76 4.68
CA THR A 9 14.88 11.17 3.33
C THR A 9 13.55 11.49 2.67
N ILE A 10 13.47 11.31 1.35
CA ILE A 10 12.21 11.48 0.62
C ILE A 10 11.17 10.43 1.08
N GLU A 11 11.62 9.22 1.39
CA GLU A 11 10.77 8.14 1.88
C GLU A 11 10.16 8.46 3.25
N GLU A 12 10.93 9.04 4.17
CA GLU A 12 10.44 9.51 5.47
C GLU A 12 9.41 10.64 5.30
N LEU A 13 9.66 11.56 4.37
CA LEU A 13 8.70 12.62 4.05
C LEU A 13 7.39 12.04 3.49
N MET A 14 7.50 11.12 2.53
CA MET A 14 6.32 10.45 1.94
C MET A 14 5.53 9.68 3.00
N ALA A 15 6.18 8.91 3.87
CA ALA A 15 5.52 8.20 4.97
C ALA A 15 4.81 9.18 5.93
N THR A 16 5.41 10.34 6.19
CA THR A 16 4.79 11.40 7.01
C THR A 16 3.54 11.97 6.33
N VAL A 17 3.57 12.17 5.01
CA VAL A 17 2.41 12.63 4.24
C VAL A 17 1.31 11.57 4.28
N VAL A 18 1.65 10.30 4.00
CA VAL A 18 0.70 9.17 4.11
C VAL A 18 0.06 9.14 5.50
N SER A 19 0.87 9.27 6.56
CA SER A 19 0.33 9.30 7.93
C SER A 19 -0.73 10.38 8.11
N ARG A 20 -0.48 11.60 7.61
CA ARG A 20 -1.45 12.71 7.69
C ARG A 20 -2.73 12.43 6.92
N GLU A 21 -2.62 11.78 5.77
CA GLU A 21 -3.76 11.39 4.93
C GLU A 21 -4.64 10.32 5.59
N MET A 22 -4.13 9.58 6.58
CA MET A 22 -4.90 8.59 7.35
C MET A 22 -5.80 9.20 8.44
N ARG A 23 -5.87 10.51 8.58
CA ARG A 23 -6.74 11.15 9.59
C ARG A 23 -8.21 10.85 9.31
N GLY A 24 -8.89 10.29 10.32
CA GLY A 24 -10.30 9.95 10.23
C GLY A 24 -10.63 8.72 9.38
N SER A 25 -9.64 8.07 8.76
CA SER A 25 -9.84 6.79 8.09
C SER A 25 -9.97 5.68 9.11
N ARG A 26 -10.87 4.73 8.88
CA ARG A 26 -11.03 3.52 9.71
C ARG A 26 -9.99 2.46 9.34
N ASN A 27 -9.64 2.40 8.06
CA ASN A 27 -8.67 1.42 7.55
C ASN A 27 -7.93 1.94 6.31
N GLY A 28 -6.82 1.26 6.00
CA GLY A 28 -6.12 1.40 4.74
C GLY A 28 -5.61 0.04 4.27
N PHE A 29 -5.73 -0.22 2.98
CA PHE A 29 -5.33 -1.48 2.36
C PHE A 29 -4.07 -1.34 1.54
N ILE A 30 -3.14 -2.27 1.75
CA ILE A 30 -1.90 -2.42 0.98
C ILE A 30 -1.83 -3.83 0.42
N GLY A 31 -1.57 -3.95 -0.88
CA GLY A 31 -1.23 -5.21 -1.51
C GLY A 31 0.21 -5.65 -1.22
N THR A 32 0.58 -6.83 -1.68
CA THR A 32 1.94 -7.39 -1.48
C THR A 32 3.01 -6.74 -2.36
N GLY A 33 2.60 -5.95 -3.36
CA GLY A 33 3.54 -5.30 -4.29
C GLY A 33 4.28 -6.28 -5.21
N THR A 34 5.31 -5.80 -5.87
CA THR A 34 6.01 -6.53 -6.94
C THR A 34 7.53 -6.53 -6.83
N GLY A 35 8.07 -6.21 -5.69
CA GLY A 35 9.52 -6.19 -5.45
C GLY A 35 10.25 -4.93 -5.96
N GLY A 36 11.55 -4.82 -5.63
CA GLY A 36 12.41 -3.70 -6.01
C GLY A 36 11.93 -2.35 -5.47
N ARG A 37 12.24 -1.26 -6.19
CA ARG A 37 11.83 0.10 -5.81
C ARG A 37 10.30 0.25 -5.75
N THR A 38 9.57 -0.47 -6.58
CA THR A 38 8.10 -0.47 -6.55
C THR A 38 7.58 -0.96 -5.22
N TYR A 39 8.24 -1.95 -4.62
CA TYR A 39 7.92 -2.42 -3.29
C TYR A 39 8.06 -1.30 -2.23
N THR A 40 9.17 -0.55 -2.25
CA THR A 40 9.37 0.57 -1.32
C THR A 40 8.25 1.60 -1.44
N LEU A 41 7.86 1.95 -2.68
CA LEU A 41 6.86 2.99 -2.93
C LEU A 41 5.43 2.53 -2.63
N ALA A 42 5.06 1.34 -3.08
CA ALA A 42 3.67 0.88 -3.01
C ALA A 42 3.35 0.07 -1.73
N VAL A 43 4.36 -0.37 -0.98
CA VAL A 43 4.20 -1.17 0.24
C VAL A 43 4.89 -0.53 1.43
N GLY A 44 6.20 -0.34 1.37
CA GLY A 44 6.99 0.10 2.51
C GLY A 44 6.58 1.47 3.04
N ILE A 45 6.46 2.46 2.15
CA ILE A 45 6.04 3.82 2.53
C ILE A 45 4.61 3.86 3.07
N PRO A 46 3.59 3.27 2.39
CA PRO A 46 2.25 3.16 2.94
C PRO A 46 2.20 2.48 4.30
N LEU A 47 2.90 1.36 4.45
CA LEU A 47 2.93 0.61 5.70
C LEU A 47 3.55 1.43 6.84
N ALA A 48 4.68 2.08 6.59
CA ALA A 48 5.33 2.98 7.55
C ALA A 48 4.43 4.18 7.90
N GLY A 49 3.79 4.80 6.90
CA GLY A 49 2.88 5.93 7.09
C GLY A 49 1.65 5.58 7.91
N MET A 50 1.01 4.44 7.63
CA MET A 50 -0.14 3.98 8.41
C MET A 50 0.26 3.58 9.83
N SER A 51 1.42 2.94 10.00
CA SER A 51 1.93 2.63 11.33
C SER A 51 2.24 3.89 12.14
N LEU A 52 2.83 4.91 11.50
CA LEU A 52 3.04 6.22 12.11
C LEU A 52 1.71 6.88 12.50
N ALA A 53 0.67 6.78 11.68
CA ALA A 53 -0.65 7.29 12.01
C ALA A 53 -1.23 6.63 13.27
N ARG A 54 -1.14 5.30 13.35
CA ARG A 54 -1.57 4.55 14.54
C ARG A 54 -0.84 4.98 15.82
N LEU A 55 0.46 5.20 15.71
CA LEU A 55 1.30 5.58 16.86
C LEU A 55 1.09 7.03 17.30
N THR A 56 0.51 7.88 16.48
CA THR A 56 0.47 9.32 16.75
C THR A 56 -0.92 9.92 16.88
N HIS A 57 -1.81 9.72 15.94
CA HIS A 57 -3.07 10.47 15.89
C HIS A 57 -4.31 9.67 15.48
N ASN A 58 -4.16 8.41 15.08
CA ASN A 58 -5.25 7.53 14.70
C ASN A 58 -5.03 6.10 15.21
N PRO A 59 -5.07 5.87 16.54
CA PRO A 59 -4.73 4.58 17.15
C PRO A 59 -5.65 3.43 16.73
N ASP A 60 -6.87 3.74 16.30
CA ASP A 60 -7.87 2.77 15.88
C ASP A 60 -7.81 2.43 14.38
N LEU A 61 -6.88 3.03 13.64
CA LEU A 61 -6.68 2.73 12.22
C LEU A 61 -6.34 1.24 12.02
N ALA A 62 -7.15 0.52 11.26
CA ALA A 62 -6.82 -0.82 10.83
C ALA A 62 -5.90 -0.81 9.61
N VAL A 63 -4.70 -1.36 9.76
CA VAL A 63 -3.75 -1.58 8.66
C VAL A 63 -4.02 -2.94 8.05
N LEU A 64 -4.54 -2.94 6.82
CA LEU A 64 -4.86 -4.16 6.08
C LEU A 64 -3.74 -4.43 5.08
N PHE A 65 -2.92 -5.42 5.37
CA PHE A 65 -1.84 -5.85 4.47
C PHE A 65 -2.18 -7.21 3.87
N SER A 66 -2.62 -7.22 2.61
CA SER A 66 -3.12 -8.44 1.98
C SER A 66 -4.24 -9.07 2.85
N TYR A 67 -4.02 -10.22 3.45
CA TYR A 67 -4.96 -10.90 4.35
C TYR A 67 -4.64 -10.70 5.86
N LYS A 68 -3.71 -9.81 6.19
CA LYS A 68 -3.32 -9.52 7.58
C LYS A 68 -3.89 -8.20 8.07
N VAL A 69 -4.34 -8.20 9.30
CA VAL A 69 -4.79 -7.00 10.02
C VAL A 69 -3.72 -6.62 11.03
N ASN A 70 -3.28 -5.38 10.98
CA ASN A 70 -2.30 -4.81 11.92
C ASN A 70 -1.06 -5.71 12.09
N PRO A 71 -0.29 -5.96 11.02
CA PRO A 71 0.93 -6.73 11.11
C PRO A 71 1.96 -6.01 12.00
N VAL A 72 2.75 -6.79 12.74
CA VAL A 72 3.78 -6.27 13.65
C VAL A 72 4.97 -5.80 12.82
N ILE A 73 5.15 -4.48 12.72
CA ILE A 73 6.14 -3.85 11.84
C ILE A 73 7.57 -4.25 12.20
N GLU A 74 7.87 -4.39 13.48
CA GLU A 74 9.21 -4.75 13.98
C GLU A 74 9.63 -6.15 13.55
N GLU A 75 8.67 -7.00 13.18
CA GLU A 75 8.87 -8.37 12.72
C GLU A 75 8.66 -8.52 11.20
N MET A 76 8.63 -7.41 10.47
CA MET A 76 8.39 -7.42 9.04
C MET A 76 9.41 -8.32 8.32
N PRO A 77 8.95 -9.32 7.54
CA PRO A 77 9.84 -10.13 6.72
C PRO A 77 10.66 -9.27 5.75
N SER A 78 11.78 -9.80 5.26
CA SER A 78 12.58 -9.07 4.27
C SER A 78 11.74 -8.78 3.01
N PRO A 79 12.04 -7.69 2.27
CA PRO A 79 11.31 -7.35 1.04
C PRO A 79 11.27 -8.50 0.01
N ASP A 80 12.32 -9.31 -0.06
CA ASP A 80 12.39 -10.45 -0.97
C ASP A 80 11.45 -11.59 -0.54
N SER A 81 11.18 -11.70 0.76
CA SER A 81 10.31 -12.71 1.36
C SER A 81 8.82 -12.32 1.29
N LEU A 82 8.48 -11.03 1.21
CA LEU A 82 7.10 -10.55 1.26
C LEU A 82 6.25 -10.94 0.04
N THR A 83 6.87 -11.39 -1.03
CA THR A 83 6.19 -12.00 -2.17
C THR A 83 5.94 -13.50 -1.98
N SER A 84 6.49 -14.10 -0.93
CA SER A 84 6.29 -15.51 -0.59
C SER A 84 5.07 -15.67 0.31
N PRO A 85 4.05 -16.44 -0.10
CA PRO A 85 2.89 -16.71 0.76
C PRO A 85 3.27 -17.34 2.10
N HIS A 86 4.31 -18.18 2.12
CA HIS A 86 4.79 -18.84 3.33
C HIS A 86 5.33 -17.85 4.36
N GLU A 87 6.15 -16.90 3.94
CA GLU A 87 6.70 -15.86 4.82
C GLU A 87 5.60 -14.94 5.35
N LEU A 88 4.66 -14.55 4.48
CA LEU A 88 3.51 -13.76 4.89
C LEU A 88 2.63 -14.50 5.91
N MET A 89 2.44 -15.81 5.77
CA MET A 89 1.65 -16.58 6.73
C MET A 89 2.26 -16.55 8.14
N ASN A 90 3.57 -16.58 8.25
CA ASN A 90 4.30 -16.59 9.51
C ASN A 90 4.47 -15.22 10.15
N TRP A 91 4.26 -14.14 9.40
CA TRP A 91 4.37 -12.79 9.95
C TRP A 91 3.26 -12.54 10.97
N ARG A 92 3.65 -12.19 12.19
CA ARG A 92 2.71 -11.94 13.29
C ARG A 92 1.83 -10.71 12.99
N CYS A 93 0.56 -10.83 13.29
CA CYS A 93 -0.44 -9.78 13.12
C CYS A 93 -1.53 -9.92 14.20
N GLU A 94 -2.36 -8.92 14.31
CA GLU A 94 -3.48 -8.92 15.26
C GLU A 94 -4.56 -9.92 14.84
N ALA A 95 -4.85 -10.01 13.53
CA ALA A 95 -5.78 -10.99 12.97
C ALA A 95 -5.41 -11.38 11.54
N ASN A 96 -5.83 -12.57 11.12
CA ASN A 96 -5.80 -12.98 9.72
C ASN A 96 -7.22 -12.93 9.15
N MET A 97 -7.36 -12.36 7.96
CA MET A 97 -8.60 -12.38 7.20
C MET A 97 -8.62 -13.59 6.25
N ALA A 98 -9.80 -14.10 5.94
CA ALA A 98 -9.95 -14.98 4.80
C ALA A 98 -9.63 -14.21 3.50
N TYR A 99 -9.12 -14.91 2.50
CA TYR A 99 -8.66 -14.27 1.26
C TYR A 99 -9.75 -13.48 0.53
N ASP A 100 -10.98 -13.94 0.60
CA ASP A 100 -12.16 -13.30 0.00
C ASP A 100 -12.68 -12.10 0.81
N THR A 101 -12.29 -11.96 2.08
CA THR A 101 -12.78 -10.88 2.96
C THR A 101 -12.50 -9.51 2.37
N ILE A 102 -11.30 -9.28 1.82
CA ILE A 102 -10.93 -7.99 1.24
C ILE A 102 -11.81 -7.63 0.03
N PHE A 103 -12.17 -8.61 -0.80
CA PHE A 103 -13.07 -8.41 -1.92
C PHE A 103 -14.48 -8.05 -1.46
N LEU A 104 -14.97 -8.73 -0.42
CA LEU A 104 -16.28 -8.42 0.17
C LEU A 104 -16.30 -7.02 0.79
N MET A 105 -15.25 -6.62 1.49
CA MET A 105 -15.11 -5.26 2.03
C MET A 105 -15.07 -4.21 0.91
N ALA A 106 -14.31 -4.47 -0.16
CA ALA A 106 -14.25 -3.59 -1.33
C ALA A 106 -15.63 -3.43 -1.98
N MET A 107 -16.34 -4.53 -2.24
CA MET A 107 -17.68 -4.51 -2.84
C MET A 107 -18.72 -3.77 -1.99
N ARG A 108 -18.48 -3.61 -0.69
CA ARG A 108 -19.33 -2.86 0.24
C ARG A 108 -18.86 -1.43 0.48
N SER A 109 -17.82 -0.97 -0.23
CA SER A 109 -17.16 0.32 -0.01
C SER A 109 -16.68 0.50 1.44
N GLU A 110 -16.21 -0.58 2.06
CA GLU A 110 -15.73 -0.59 3.45
C GLU A 110 -14.22 -0.33 3.55
N ILE A 111 -13.51 -0.22 2.42
CA ILE A 111 -12.09 0.17 2.36
C ILE A 111 -11.99 1.69 2.19
N ASP A 112 -11.46 2.37 3.20
CA ASP A 112 -11.39 3.82 3.18
C ASP A 112 -10.26 4.34 2.28
N VAL A 113 -9.08 3.70 2.33
CA VAL A 113 -7.90 4.12 1.55
C VAL A 113 -7.20 2.91 0.97
N GLY A 114 -6.89 2.97 -0.34
CA GLY A 114 -5.98 2.06 -1.02
C GLY A 114 -4.67 2.73 -1.40
N PHE A 115 -3.68 1.91 -1.72
CA PHE A 115 -2.39 2.35 -2.23
C PHE A 115 -2.07 1.65 -3.53
N GLY A 116 -2.04 2.43 -4.60
CA GLY A 116 -1.73 1.95 -5.93
C GLY A 116 -0.42 2.49 -6.47
N SER A 117 0.03 1.91 -7.55
CA SER A 117 1.17 2.42 -8.30
C SER A 117 0.90 2.29 -9.80
N ALA A 118 1.49 3.19 -10.58
CA ALA A 118 1.37 3.14 -12.02
C ALA A 118 2.69 3.57 -12.68
N ALA A 119 2.96 3.04 -13.87
CA ALA A 119 4.11 3.47 -14.66
C ALA A 119 3.88 4.87 -15.28
N GLN A 120 2.64 5.20 -15.58
CA GLN A 120 2.23 6.48 -16.13
C GLN A 120 0.85 6.86 -15.56
N ILE A 121 0.69 8.14 -15.22
CA ILE A 121 -0.58 8.72 -14.79
C ILE A 121 -0.82 9.97 -15.63
N ASP A 122 -2.01 10.13 -16.19
CA ASP A 122 -2.39 11.34 -16.92
C ASP A 122 -3.07 12.37 -16.00
N LYS A 123 -3.34 13.56 -16.57
CA LYS A 123 -4.00 14.65 -15.82
C LYS A 123 -5.44 14.38 -15.39
N PHE A 124 -6.03 13.29 -15.84
CA PHE A 124 -7.38 12.88 -15.48
C PHE A 124 -7.39 11.76 -14.42
N GLY A 125 -6.20 11.31 -13.99
CA GLY A 125 -6.06 10.22 -13.04
C GLY A 125 -6.11 8.82 -13.68
N ASN A 126 -6.04 8.70 -15.01
CA ASN A 126 -5.92 7.40 -15.64
C ASN A 126 -4.52 6.81 -15.41
N ALA A 127 -4.48 5.61 -14.88
CA ALA A 127 -3.25 4.90 -14.52
C ALA A 127 -2.91 3.82 -15.55
N ASN A 128 -1.72 3.89 -16.16
CA ASN A 128 -1.23 2.85 -17.05
C ASN A 128 -0.33 1.87 -16.31
N ILE A 129 -0.81 0.66 -16.19
CA ILE A 129 -0.15 -0.47 -15.52
C ILE A 129 0.00 -1.70 -16.43
N VAL A 130 -0.31 -1.58 -17.71
CA VAL A 130 -0.41 -2.72 -18.64
C VAL A 130 0.72 -2.74 -19.67
N ALA A 131 0.92 -1.67 -20.41
CA ALA A 131 1.89 -1.63 -21.50
C ALA A 131 2.26 -0.22 -21.91
N ILE A 132 3.48 -0.02 -22.41
CA ILE A 132 3.93 1.22 -23.05
C ILE A 132 4.13 0.95 -24.53
N GLY A 133 3.50 1.78 -25.36
CA GLY A 133 3.50 1.67 -26.83
C GLY A 133 2.31 0.86 -27.35
N ASN A 134 2.48 0.23 -28.51
CA ASN A 134 1.40 -0.55 -29.12
C ASN A 134 1.05 -1.77 -28.25
N TYR A 135 -0.25 -1.99 -27.99
CA TYR A 135 -0.70 -3.05 -27.09
C TYR A 135 -0.35 -4.46 -27.58
N GLN A 136 -0.43 -4.70 -28.89
CA GLN A 136 -0.12 -6.01 -29.48
C GLN A 136 1.39 -6.30 -29.55
N LYS A 137 2.21 -5.24 -29.66
CA LYS A 137 3.67 -5.31 -29.67
C LYS A 137 4.26 -4.18 -28.83
N PRO A 138 4.15 -4.24 -27.51
CA PRO A 138 4.56 -3.14 -26.66
C PRO A 138 6.08 -3.00 -26.59
N LYS A 139 6.54 -1.76 -26.43
CA LYS A 139 7.95 -1.47 -26.09
C LYS A 139 8.29 -2.00 -24.71
N VAL A 140 7.35 -1.86 -23.78
CA VAL A 140 7.46 -2.40 -22.42
C VAL A 140 6.14 -3.05 -22.03
N ARG A 141 6.20 -4.31 -21.63
CA ARG A 141 5.08 -4.97 -20.95
C ARG A 141 5.22 -4.70 -19.45
N LEU A 142 4.18 -4.14 -18.84
CA LEU A 142 4.10 -3.93 -17.40
C LEU A 142 3.42 -5.13 -16.73
N ILE A 143 3.36 -5.10 -15.41
CA ILE A 143 2.86 -6.21 -14.58
C ILE A 143 1.37 -6.48 -14.80
N GLY A 144 0.61 -5.45 -15.11
CA GLY A 144 -0.84 -5.52 -15.21
C GLY A 144 -1.53 -5.17 -13.89
N PRO A 145 -2.87 -5.19 -13.88
CA PRO A 145 -3.65 -4.62 -12.78
C PRO A 145 -3.71 -5.47 -11.52
N ILE A 146 -3.58 -6.79 -11.59
CA ILE A 146 -3.87 -7.71 -10.48
C ILE A 146 -5.21 -7.32 -9.83
N PHE A 147 -5.22 -6.70 -8.66
CA PHE A 147 -6.42 -6.21 -7.97
C PHE A 147 -6.58 -4.67 -8.03
N GLN A 148 -5.72 -3.97 -8.76
CA GLN A 148 -5.67 -2.49 -8.73
C GLN A 148 -6.84 -1.82 -9.45
N THR A 149 -7.46 -2.48 -10.41
CA THR A 149 -8.69 -1.98 -11.05
C THR A 149 -9.84 -1.90 -10.07
N GLU A 150 -9.94 -2.87 -9.18
CA GLU A 150 -10.92 -2.93 -8.12
C GLU A 150 -10.66 -1.87 -7.05
N HIS A 151 -9.40 -1.58 -6.73
CA HIS A 151 -9.05 -0.45 -5.86
C HIS A 151 -9.63 0.85 -6.39
N PHE A 152 -9.32 1.21 -7.64
CA PHE A 152 -9.79 2.46 -8.26
C PHE A 152 -11.31 2.53 -8.40
N ALA A 153 -11.99 1.39 -8.49
CA ALA A 153 -13.44 1.35 -8.69
C ALA A 153 -14.23 1.29 -7.38
N LEU A 154 -13.69 0.67 -6.34
CA LEU A 154 -14.46 0.23 -5.17
C LEU A 154 -13.97 0.84 -3.83
N PHE A 155 -12.73 1.32 -3.76
CA PHE A 155 -12.23 1.96 -2.55
C PHE A 155 -12.67 3.43 -2.49
N ASN A 156 -12.85 3.94 -1.28
CA ASN A 156 -13.33 5.31 -1.11
C ASN A 156 -12.30 6.35 -1.57
N ARG A 157 -11.01 6.02 -1.45
CA ARG A 157 -9.88 6.86 -1.89
C ARG A 157 -8.67 6.00 -2.26
N GLU A 158 -7.92 6.46 -3.26
CA GLU A 158 -6.63 5.86 -3.66
C GLU A 158 -5.51 6.91 -3.55
N ILE A 159 -4.32 6.47 -3.07
CA ILE A 159 -3.10 7.29 -2.94
C ILE A 159 -1.98 6.64 -3.73
#